data_1a30a0224d04bafbdc2994e1748a42c1
#
_entry.id   1a30a0224d04bafbdc2994e1748a42c1
#
_cell.length_a   1.000
_cell.length_b   1.000
_cell.length_c   1.000
_cell.angle_alpha   90.00
_cell.angle_beta   90.00
_cell.angle_gamma   90.00
#
_symmetry.space_group_name_H-M   'P 1'
#
loop_
_entity.id
_entity.type
_entity.pdbx_description
1 polymer ?
#
loop_
_entity_poly.entity_id
_entity_poly.type
_entity_poly.pdbx_seq_one_letter_code
_entity_poly.pdbx_strand_id
1 'polypeptide(L)'
;MVDRRIINLSENCLMKKILCLICLFSISFYSCAVRNYLSSKSDLNEDRVFYGQMINKGQNAGWFNVPAHLVRNTEHLAIYVQTKFHKDYKGEQNVSLYALNKLAQEFDYYYTSMTNIYGIHSDIDGNGKIIILLMDINVNKGAVSQVLGYFNPMDMHGYNEGEILYMDISNANNKTDNAIGTIIHEFQHLINYSYVMSGARNEMDSWLNEALSESTSILFNKATAESRISEFNKINYYCFYTWDIPTNISNNGKPNTHVNYPSASVFMNWLYQKNGSNETIFKTIAFSKELGDYNKVLSAAKGISGLSGATWDSLLLNWMSEIVTNGSNWTTTNKPTNNCASGDVSLYPGAMIVCDSCNSNETSNGNIVKTNVNGKTIVLNKDTNLKGPAINVSVTNSKTTSSKARMSRSAIRNDNNEENRDINILLDRNGNIKKY
;
A
#
# COMPACT_ATOMS: atom_id res chain seq x y z
N MET A 1 23.69 70.71 -35.08
CA MET A 1 23.59 69.20 -35.16
C MET A 1 23.21 68.67 -33.79
N VAL A 2 21.92 68.54 -33.55
CA VAL A 2 21.45 67.95 -32.26
C VAL A 2 21.50 66.46 -32.40
N ASP A 3 22.14 65.85 -31.41
CA ASP A 3 22.58 64.45 -31.40
C ASP A 3 21.38 63.47 -31.44
N ARG A 4 21.16 62.84 -32.60
CA ARG A 4 20.11 61.80 -32.79
C ARG A 4 20.30 60.54 -31.87
N ARG A 5 21.44 60.46 -31.16
CA ARG A 5 21.67 59.32 -30.24
C ARG A 5 20.92 59.43 -28.89
N ILE A 6 20.62 60.65 -28.45
CA ILE A 6 19.91 60.86 -27.17
C ILE A 6 18.42 60.53 -27.28
N ILE A 7 17.80 60.77 -28.45
CA ILE A 7 16.37 60.45 -28.65
C ILE A 7 16.13 58.97 -28.73
N ASN A 8 17.01 58.17 -29.35
CA ASN A 8 16.89 56.72 -29.45
C ASN A 8 17.06 55.98 -28.11
N LEU A 9 17.82 56.53 -27.15
CA LEU A 9 17.98 55.93 -25.82
C LEU A 9 16.76 56.15 -24.91
N SER A 10 16.06 57.28 -25.05
CA SER A 10 14.84 57.57 -24.28
C SER A 10 13.65 56.74 -24.74
N GLU A 11 13.47 56.55 -26.06
CA GLU A 11 12.40 55.72 -26.62
C GLU A 11 12.58 54.23 -26.31
N ASN A 12 13.80 53.70 -26.35
CA ASN A 12 14.08 52.33 -25.96
C ASN A 12 13.89 52.07 -24.45
N CYS A 13 14.13 53.08 -23.60
CA CYS A 13 13.87 52.98 -22.17
C CYS A 13 12.38 53.03 -21.84
N LEU A 14 11.61 53.88 -22.58
CA LEU A 14 10.17 54.01 -22.44
C LEU A 14 9.46 52.71 -22.93
N MET A 15 9.85 52.15 -24.08
CA MET A 15 9.32 50.90 -24.62
C MET A 15 9.59 49.71 -23.68
N LYS A 16 10.81 49.60 -23.09
CA LYS A 16 11.12 48.57 -22.11
C LYS A 16 10.27 48.71 -20.85
N LYS A 17 10.01 49.92 -20.37
CA LYS A 17 9.13 50.15 -19.21
C LYS A 17 7.66 49.80 -19.52
N ILE A 18 7.19 50.12 -20.72
CA ILE A 18 5.83 49.77 -21.16
C ILE A 18 5.71 48.24 -21.33
N LEU A 19 6.70 47.56 -21.89
CA LEU A 19 6.71 46.10 -22.02
C LEU A 19 6.74 45.40 -20.64
N CYS A 20 7.55 45.90 -19.68
CA CYS A 20 7.52 45.41 -18.30
C CYS A 20 6.16 45.64 -17.61
N LEU A 21 5.51 46.78 -17.83
CA LEU A 21 4.18 47.03 -17.28
C LEU A 21 3.14 46.07 -17.88
N ILE A 22 3.17 45.85 -19.20
CA ILE A 22 2.27 44.90 -19.88
C ILE A 22 2.51 43.47 -19.37
N CYS A 23 3.77 43.03 -19.18
CA CYS A 23 4.07 41.75 -18.59
C CYS A 23 3.59 41.61 -17.13
N LEU A 24 3.75 42.65 -16.31
CA LEU A 24 3.26 42.66 -14.92
C LEU A 24 1.72 42.67 -14.87
N PHE A 25 1.04 43.38 -15.77
CA PHE A 25 -0.41 43.33 -15.88
C PHE A 25 -0.92 42.00 -16.37
N SER A 26 -0.28 41.36 -17.36
CA SER A 26 -0.67 40.04 -17.85
C SER A 26 -0.46 38.95 -16.77
N ILE A 27 0.63 39.02 -16.00
CA ILE A 27 0.89 38.10 -14.87
C ILE A 27 -0.17 38.29 -13.78
N SER A 28 -0.57 39.55 -13.46
CA SER A 28 -1.59 39.79 -12.44
C SER A 28 -2.98 39.35 -12.89
N PHE A 29 -3.34 39.53 -14.17
CA PHE A 29 -4.61 39.04 -14.74
C PHE A 29 -4.62 37.49 -14.79
N TYR A 30 -3.49 36.86 -15.17
CA TYR A 30 -3.38 35.42 -15.19
C TYR A 30 -3.46 34.85 -13.78
N SER A 31 -2.78 35.45 -12.80
CA SER A 31 -2.86 35.06 -11.41
C SER A 31 -4.24 35.25 -10.79
N CYS A 32 -4.95 36.31 -11.18
CA CYS A 32 -6.32 36.59 -10.73
C CYS A 32 -7.31 35.59 -11.37
N ALA A 33 -7.17 35.28 -12.66
CA ALA A 33 -8.00 34.31 -13.36
C ALA A 33 -7.77 32.89 -12.83
N VAL A 34 -6.50 32.50 -12.57
CA VAL A 34 -6.15 31.24 -11.96
C VAL A 34 -6.65 31.16 -10.51
N ARG A 35 -6.54 32.27 -9.75
CA ARG A 35 -7.06 32.33 -8.38
C ARG A 35 -8.58 32.23 -8.33
N ASN A 36 -9.30 32.88 -9.25
CA ASN A 36 -10.75 32.76 -9.35
C ASN A 36 -11.20 31.37 -9.84
N TYR A 37 -10.43 30.75 -10.75
CA TYR A 37 -10.68 29.36 -11.19
C TYR A 37 -10.43 28.36 -10.04
N LEU A 38 -9.35 28.55 -9.30
CA LEU A 38 -9.04 27.73 -8.12
C LEU A 38 -10.04 27.98 -6.98
N SER A 39 -10.46 29.23 -6.73
CA SER A 39 -11.46 29.50 -5.68
C SER A 39 -12.83 28.91 -6.01
N SER A 40 -13.20 28.81 -7.29
CA SER A 40 -14.46 28.18 -7.69
C SER A 40 -14.45 26.64 -7.59
N LYS A 41 -13.26 26.01 -7.54
CA LYS A 41 -13.09 24.57 -7.31
C LYS A 41 -12.81 24.21 -5.83
N SER A 42 -12.43 25.18 -5.01
CA SER A 42 -12.04 24.98 -3.61
C SER A 42 -13.23 24.78 -2.66
N ASP A 43 -14.45 25.14 -3.07
CA ASP A 43 -15.62 25.03 -2.21
C ASP A 43 -16.13 23.59 -2.15
N LEU A 44 -16.09 23.00 -0.95
CA LEU A 44 -16.69 21.70 -0.68
C LEU A 44 -18.22 21.85 -0.71
N ASN A 45 -18.85 21.26 -1.72
CA ASN A 45 -20.31 21.22 -1.80
C ASN A 45 -20.87 20.28 -0.73
N GLU A 46 -21.98 20.66 -0.08
CA GLU A 46 -22.67 19.77 0.88
C GLU A 46 -23.10 18.45 0.22
N ASP A 47 -23.56 18.52 -1.02
CA ASP A 47 -23.94 17.38 -1.84
C ASP A 47 -23.03 17.27 -3.05
N ARG A 48 -22.51 16.06 -3.29
CA ARG A 48 -21.65 15.77 -4.44
C ARG A 48 -21.98 14.40 -5.00
N VAL A 49 -21.86 14.25 -6.31
CA VAL A 49 -21.94 12.93 -6.98
C VAL A 49 -20.54 12.52 -7.36
N PHE A 50 -20.09 11.41 -6.82
CA PHE A 50 -18.81 10.79 -7.13
C PHE A 50 -18.99 9.67 -8.15
N TYR A 51 -17.95 9.38 -8.90
CA TYR A 51 -17.88 8.20 -9.76
C TYR A 51 -17.00 7.18 -9.06
N GLY A 52 -17.63 6.17 -8.43
CA GLY A 52 -16.97 5.18 -7.58
C GLY A 52 -17.18 3.76 -8.05
N GLN A 53 -16.26 2.87 -7.65
CA GLN A 53 -16.31 1.47 -8.03
C GLN A 53 -16.97 0.64 -6.94
N MET A 54 -18.00 -0.14 -7.32
CA MET A 54 -18.66 -1.12 -6.48
C MET A 54 -18.34 -2.52 -6.96
N ILE A 55 -18.08 -3.44 -6.04
CA ILE A 55 -17.66 -4.80 -6.32
C ILE A 55 -18.79 -5.75 -6.01
N ASN A 56 -19.18 -6.55 -7.02
CA ASN A 56 -20.19 -7.60 -6.89
C ASN A 56 -19.57 -8.98 -7.09
N LYS A 57 -19.95 -9.94 -6.24
CA LYS A 57 -19.56 -11.35 -6.42
C LYS A 57 -20.21 -11.91 -7.69
N GLY A 58 -19.41 -12.48 -8.58
CA GLY A 58 -19.87 -13.10 -9.83
C GLY A 58 -20.13 -12.14 -10.98
N GLN A 59 -19.97 -10.83 -10.77
CA GLN A 59 -20.00 -9.80 -11.81
C GLN A 59 -18.66 -9.05 -11.83
N ASN A 60 -18.34 -8.44 -12.94
CA ASN A 60 -17.21 -7.52 -12.98
C ASN A 60 -17.47 -6.33 -12.08
N ALA A 61 -16.42 -5.81 -11.44
CA ALA A 61 -16.51 -4.55 -10.73
C ALA A 61 -17.06 -3.48 -11.68
N GLY A 62 -18.04 -2.71 -11.21
CA GLY A 62 -18.70 -1.68 -12.00
C GLY A 62 -18.42 -0.29 -11.46
N TRP A 63 -18.41 0.69 -12.34
CA TRP A 63 -18.32 2.10 -12.03
C TRP A 63 -19.71 2.72 -11.99
N PHE A 64 -20.02 3.47 -10.93
CA PHE A 64 -21.35 4.01 -10.69
C PHE A 64 -21.27 5.45 -10.21
N ASN A 65 -22.33 6.22 -10.50
CA ASN A 65 -22.56 7.49 -9.85
C ASN A 65 -22.98 7.24 -8.38
N VAL A 66 -22.27 7.84 -7.46
CA VAL A 66 -22.46 7.71 -6.01
C VAL A 66 -22.82 9.08 -5.44
N PRO A 67 -24.14 9.41 -5.33
CA PRO A 67 -24.56 10.61 -4.60
C PRO A 67 -24.14 10.51 -3.14
N ALA A 68 -23.55 11.58 -2.60
CA ALA A 68 -23.05 11.60 -1.24
C ALA A 68 -23.19 12.98 -0.60
N HIS A 69 -23.25 13.01 0.73
CA HIS A 69 -23.36 14.22 1.55
C HIS A 69 -22.12 14.43 2.38
N LEU A 70 -21.66 15.68 2.48
CA LEU A 70 -20.57 16.10 3.36
C LEU A 70 -21.05 15.98 4.82
N VAL A 71 -20.35 15.17 5.60
CA VAL A 71 -20.71 14.93 7.02
C VAL A 71 -19.63 15.39 8.00
N ARG A 72 -18.39 15.55 7.54
CA ARG A 72 -17.28 16.11 8.32
C ARG A 72 -16.38 16.93 7.42
N ASN A 73 -15.91 18.03 7.98
CA ASN A 73 -14.93 18.91 7.36
C ASN A 73 -13.96 19.38 8.45
N THR A 74 -12.72 18.92 8.38
CA THR A 74 -11.65 19.24 9.32
C THR A 74 -10.53 20.03 8.64
N GLU A 75 -9.38 20.15 9.26
CA GLU A 75 -8.25 20.90 8.69
C GLU A 75 -7.74 20.22 7.41
N HIS A 76 -7.57 18.88 7.42
CA HIS A 76 -6.96 18.12 6.32
C HIS A 76 -7.92 17.17 5.62
N LEU A 77 -9.17 17.07 6.09
CA LEU A 77 -10.08 16.00 5.67
C LEU A 77 -11.50 16.51 5.42
N ALA A 78 -12.12 16.00 4.34
CA ALA A 78 -13.56 16.06 4.13
C ALA A 78 -14.13 14.65 4.01
N ILE A 79 -15.13 14.28 4.83
CA ILE A 79 -15.78 12.98 4.76
C ILE A 79 -17.15 13.14 4.13
N TYR A 80 -17.37 12.43 3.03
CA TYR A 80 -18.64 12.27 2.37
C TYR A 80 -19.23 10.87 2.65
N VAL A 81 -20.51 10.80 2.84
CA VAL A 81 -21.26 9.54 3.03
C VAL A 81 -22.23 9.36 1.89
N GLN A 82 -22.22 8.19 1.27
CA GLN A 82 -23.20 7.84 0.23
C GLN A 82 -24.62 8.06 0.73
N THR A 83 -25.46 8.73 -0.08
CA THR A 83 -26.80 9.21 0.31
C THR A 83 -27.66 8.16 0.99
N LYS A 84 -27.67 6.92 0.50
CA LYS A 84 -28.48 5.84 1.10
C LYS A 84 -28.11 5.49 2.54
N PHE A 85 -26.95 5.91 3.01
CA PHE A 85 -26.48 5.71 4.40
C PHE A 85 -26.49 6.99 5.24
N HIS A 86 -26.94 8.10 4.66
CA HIS A 86 -27.06 9.34 5.40
C HIS A 86 -28.26 9.28 6.36
N LYS A 87 -28.17 9.95 7.50
CA LYS A 87 -29.18 9.95 8.58
C LYS A 87 -30.62 10.26 8.15
N ASP A 88 -30.75 11.06 7.09
CA ASP A 88 -32.06 11.52 6.59
C ASP A 88 -32.66 10.56 5.56
N TYR A 89 -31.90 9.50 5.18
CA TYR A 89 -32.37 8.48 4.25
C TYR A 89 -33.00 7.30 5.00
N LYS A 90 -34.29 7.10 4.82
CA LYS A 90 -35.05 6.05 5.52
C LYS A 90 -34.75 4.67 4.93
N GLY A 91 -34.29 3.75 5.76
CA GLY A 91 -34.25 2.32 5.43
C GLY A 91 -32.87 1.64 5.44
N GLU A 92 -31.78 2.35 5.60
CA GLU A 92 -30.44 1.77 5.67
C GLU A 92 -29.72 2.11 6.99
N GLN A 93 -28.74 1.31 7.36
CA GLN A 93 -27.97 1.53 8.57
C GLN A 93 -27.09 2.79 8.41
N ASN A 94 -27.35 3.80 9.23
CA ASN A 94 -26.59 5.05 9.24
C ASN A 94 -25.13 4.84 9.66
N VAL A 95 -24.25 5.69 9.15
CA VAL A 95 -22.88 5.73 9.67
C VAL A 95 -22.87 6.22 11.11
N SER A 96 -22.15 5.51 11.96
CA SER A 96 -21.98 5.85 13.37
C SER A 96 -21.26 7.20 13.54
N LEU A 97 -21.81 8.06 14.38
CA LEU A 97 -21.14 9.31 14.77
C LEU A 97 -19.76 9.04 15.42
N TYR A 98 -19.65 7.94 16.16
CA TYR A 98 -18.36 7.50 16.71
C TYR A 98 -17.35 7.23 15.60
N ALA A 99 -17.72 6.45 14.59
CA ALA A 99 -16.85 6.13 13.46
C ALA A 99 -16.41 7.41 12.71
N LEU A 100 -17.37 8.30 12.40
CA LEU A 100 -17.08 9.56 11.71
C LEU A 100 -16.12 10.46 12.49
N ASN A 101 -16.35 10.62 13.78
CA ASN A 101 -15.50 11.45 14.63
C ASN A 101 -14.09 10.85 14.77
N LYS A 102 -14.01 9.52 14.95
CA LYS A 102 -12.74 8.84 15.12
C LYS A 102 -11.92 8.87 13.83
N LEU A 103 -12.53 8.59 12.68
CA LEU A 103 -11.85 8.70 11.38
C LEU A 103 -11.29 10.10 11.14
N ALA A 104 -12.08 11.14 11.42
CA ALA A 104 -11.66 12.52 11.22
C ALA A 104 -10.49 12.91 12.17
N GLN A 105 -10.60 12.59 13.44
CA GLN A 105 -9.61 12.92 14.45
C GLN A 105 -8.28 12.19 14.23
N GLU A 106 -8.35 10.89 13.95
CA GLU A 106 -7.15 10.08 13.74
C GLU A 106 -6.45 10.45 12.43
N PHE A 107 -7.20 10.76 11.37
CA PHE A 107 -6.60 11.20 10.10
C PHE A 107 -5.85 12.52 10.29
N ASP A 108 -6.48 13.56 10.86
CA ASP A 108 -5.81 14.83 11.12
C ASP A 108 -4.58 14.68 12.03
N TYR A 109 -4.68 13.80 13.04
CA TYR A 109 -3.57 13.51 13.94
C TYR A 109 -2.35 12.91 13.21
N TYR A 110 -2.57 11.98 12.28
CA TYR A 110 -1.47 11.33 11.55
C TYR A 110 -1.01 12.10 10.32
N TYR A 111 -1.81 13.03 9.80
CA TYR A 111 -1.55 13.73 8.54
C TYR A 111 -0.15 14.33 8.46
N THR A 112 0.25 15.12 9.46
CA THR A 112 1.57 15.76 9.48
C THR A 112 2.71 14.74 9.51
N SER A 113 2.57 13.67 10.30
CA SER A 113 3.58 12.61 10.36
C SER A 113 3.67 11.85 9.04
N MET A 114 2.54 11.52 8.42
CA MET A 114 2.46 10.88 7.09
C MET A 114 3.16 11.73 6.02
N THR A 115 2.84 13.02 5.96
CA THR A 115 3.43 13.91 4.96
C THR A 115 4.93 14.16 5.17
N ASN A 116 5.40 14.17 6.41
CA ASN A 116 6.82 14.29 6.75
C ASN A 116 7.64 13.05 6.34
N ILE A 117 7.04 11.86 6.39
CA ILE A 117 7.71 10.60 6.09
C ILE A 117 7.61 10.28 4.60
N TYR A 118 6.41 10.31 4.02
CA TYR A 118 6.17 9.83 2.65
C TYR A 118 6.13 10.94 1.61
N GLY A 119 5.90 12.19 2.04
CA GLY A 119 5.83 13.37 1.19
C GLY A 119 4.45 14.02 1.17
N ILE A 120 4.37 15.18 0.54
CA ILE A 120 3.15 15.96 0.42
C ILE A 120 2.36 15.47 -0.80
N HIS A 121 1.06 15.27 -0.64
CA HIS A 121 0.15 14.97 -1.75
C HIS A 121 -0.08 16.19 -2.65
N SER A 122 -0.65 15.96 -3.83
CA SER A 122 -1.16 17.02 -4.69
C SER A 122 -2.38 17.71 -4.07
N ASP A 123 -2.82 18.77 -4.70
CA ASP A 123 -4.06 19.49 -4.38
C ASP A 123 -4.70 19.88 -5.73
N ILE A 124 -5.31 18.86 -6.38
CA ILE A 124 -5.83 18.98 -7.75
C ILE A 124 -7.04 19.91 -7.81
N ASP A 125 -7.92 19.80 -6.82
CA ASP A 125 -9.13 20.60 -6.75
C ASP A 125 -8.94 21.91 -5.96
N GLY A 126 -7.77 22.17 -5.40
CA GLY A 126 -7.42 23.40 -4.69
C GLY A 126 -8.13 23.58 -3.36
N ASN A 127 -8.67 22.52 -2.77
CA ASN A 127 -9.38 22.57 -1.48
C ASN A 127 -8.47 22.32 -0.26
N GLY A 128 -7.22 21.88 -0.48
CA GLY A 128 -6.22 21.61 0.54
C GLY A 128 -6.53 20.39 1.41
N LYS A 129 -7.44 19.50 0.98
CA LYS A 129 -7.94 18.40 1.79
C LYS A 129 -7.93 17.07 1.04
N ILE A 130 -7.86 16.02 1.80
CA ILE A 130 -8.18 14.67 1.33
C ILE A 130 -9.68 14.43 1.49
N ILE A 131 -10.31 13.85 0.49
CA ILE A 131 -11.71 13.47 0.55
C ILE A 131 -11.78 11.96 0.87
N ILE A 132 -12.53 11.59 1.91
CA ILE A 132 -12.93 10.20 2.15
C ILE A 132 -14.37 10.02 1.72
N LEU A 133 -14.62 9.12 0.79
CA LEU A 133 -15.96 8.70 0.40
C LEU A 133 -16.31 7.37 1.11
N LEU A 134 -17.19 7.43 2.10
CA LEU A 134 -17.79 6.26 2.73
C LEU A 134 -18.93 5.75 1.88
N MET A 135 -18.78 4.57 1.29
CA MET A 135 -19.77 3.98 0.38
C MET A 135 -19.85 2.46 0.54
N ASP A 136 -20.88 1.86 -0.03
CA ASP A 136 -21.02 0.41 -0.10
C ASP A 136 -20.16 -0.13 -1.26
N ILE A 137 -18.92 -0.49 -0.95
CA ILE A 137 -18.00 -1.07 -1.94
C ILE A 137 -18.38 -2.52 -2.20
N ASN A 138 -18.74 -3.27 -1.16
CA ASN A 138 -19.04 -4.70 -1.23
C ASN A 138 -20.55 -4.95 -1.26
N VAL A 139 -21.20 -4.70 -2.39
CA VAL A 139 -22.65 -4.83 -2.57
C VAL A 139 -23.15 -6.25 -2.23
N ASN A 140 -22.26 -7.25 -2.32
CA ASN A 140 -22.58 -8.62 -1.96
C ASN A 140 -21.86 -9.03 -0.67
N LYS A 141 -22.53 -8.87 0.46
CA LYS A 141 -22.02 -9.12 1.82
C LYS A 141 -21.63 -10.59 2.12
N GLY A 142 -21.86 -11.52 1.21
CA GLY A 142 -21.47 -12.94 1.33
C GLY A 142 -20.20 -13.31 0.56
N ALA A 143 -19.40 -12.32 0.11
CA ALA A 143 -18.15 -12.60 -0.58
C ALA A 143 -17.07 -13.08 0.39
N VAL A 144 -16.29 -14.08 -0.03
CA VAL A 144 -15.16 -14.65 0.74
C VAL A 144 -14.04 -13.63 0.95
N SER A 145 -13.91 -12.64 0.06
CA SER A 145 -12.98 -11.52 0.19
C SER A 145 -13.73 -10.21 0.02
N GLN A 146 -13.46 -9.26 0.90
CA GLN A 146 -14.04 -7.93 0.86
C GLN A 146 -12.95 -6.89 0.60
N VAL A 147 -13.29 -5.87 -0.18
CA VAL A 147 -12.46 -4.68 -0.36
C VAL A 147 -12.77 -3.71 0.76
N LEU A 148 -11.79 -3.38 1.57
CA LEU A 148 -11.97 -2.48 2.71
C LEU A 148 -11.99 -1.02 2.29
N GLY A 149 -11.10 -0.67 1.36
CA GLY A 149 -10.94 0.65 0.79
C GLY A 149 -10.06 0.60 -0.44
N TYR A 150 -9.94 1.69 -1.14
CA TYR A 150 -9.02 1.85 -2.27
C TYR A 150 -8.74 3.33 -2.57
N PHE A 151 -7.58 3.59 -3.17
CA PHE A 151 -7.25 4.81 -3.88
C PHE A 151 -7.38 4.57 -5.38
N ASN A 152 -7.98 5.54 -6.12
CA ASN A 152 -8.06 5.48 -7.56
C ASN A 152 -7.28 6.63 -8.21
N PRO A 153 -6.14 6.37 -8.88
CA PRO A 153 -5.37 7.43 -9.52
C PRO A 153 -6.13 8.19 -10.62
N MET A 154 -7.16 7.58 -11.21
CA MET A 154 -7.98 8.25 -12.24
C MET A 154 -8.81 9.42 -11.71
N ASP A 155 -9.05 9.49 -10.40
CA ASP A 155 -9.71 10.64 -9.79
C ASP A 155 -8.88 11.91 -9.94
N MET A 156 -7.57 11.77 -9.97
CA MET A 156 -6.63 12.88 -10.18
C MET A 156 -6.49 13.27 -11.66
N HIS A 157 -7.12 12.54 -12.59
CA HIS A 157 -7.02 12.74 -14.05
C HIS A 157 -8.36 12.96 -14.74
N GLY A 158 -9.43 13.27 -14.03
CA GLY A 158 -10.69 13.65 -14.64
C GLY A 158 -11.94 12.87 -14.28
N TYR A 159 -11.85 11.83 -13.42
CA TYR A 159 -13.08 11.16 -12.95
C TYR A 159 -13.81 12.02 -11.92
N ASN A 160 -13.16 12.28 -10.79
CA ASN A 160 -13.71 13.11 -9.72
C ASN A 160 -12.94 14.41 -9.51
N GLU A 161 -11.79 14.56 -10.16
CA GLU A 161 -10.90 15.73 -10.10
C GLU A 161 -10.57 16.12 -8.66
N GLY A 162 -9.90 15.21 -7.92
CA GLY A 162 -9.49 15.49 -6.54
C GLY A 162 -8.78 14.30 -5.86
N GLU A 163 -8.35 14.52 -4.65
CA GLU A 163 -7.64 13.57 -3.78
C GLU A 163 -8.64 12.74 -2.98
N ILE A 164 -9.07 11.58 -3.54
CA ILE A 164 -10.18 10.80 -3.01
C ILE A 164 -9.71 9.42 -2.56
N LEU A 165 -10.09 9.06 -1.34
CA LEU A 165 -9.95 7.74 -0.76
C LEU A 165 -11.34 7.13 -0.57
N TYR A 166 -11.52 5.90 -0.98
CA TYR A 166 -12.78 5.17 -0.86
C TYR A 166 -12.71 4.21 0.30
N MET A 167 -13.76 4.16 1.11
CA MET A 167 -13.85 3.28 2.26
C MET A 167 -15.19 2.57 2.30
N ASP A 168 -15.15 1.26 2.52
CA ASP A 168 -16.37 0.48 2.73
C ASP A 168 -17.05 0.89 4.03
N ILE A 169 -18.32 1.26 3.93
CA ILE A 169 -19.09 1.80 5.05
C ILE A 169 -19.33 0.77 6.17
N SER A 170 -19.45 -0.50 5.82
CA SER A 170 -19.61 -1.57 6.80
C SER A 170 -18.33 -1.75 7.61
N ASN A 171 -17.16 -1.64 6.97
CA ASN A 171 -15.88 -1.67 7.64
C ASN A 171 -15.72 -0.45 8.57
N ALA A 172 -16.03 0.75 8.09
CA ALA A 172 -15.98 1.97 8.89
C ALA A 172 -16.82 1.88 10.17
N ASN A 173 -18.05 1.30 10.07
CA ASN A 173 -18.95 1.17 11.22
C ASN A 173 -18.56 0.07 12.20
N ASN A 174 -18.18 -1.10 11.70
CA ASN A 174 -18.03 -2.30 12.52
C ASN A 174 -16.62 -2.57 12.97
N LYS A 175 -15.63 -2.01 12.24
CA LYS A 175 -14.20 -2.20 12.49
C LYS A 175 -13.44 -0.88 12.31
N THR A 176 -13.83 0.17 13.05
CA THR A 176 -13.32 1.53 12.85
C THR A 176 -11.80 1.61 12.93
N ASP A 177 -11.14 0.84 13.81
CA ASP A 177 -9.67 0.83 13.91
C ASP A 177 -9.02 0.25 12.64
N ASN A 178 -9.60 -0.79 12.05
CA ASN A 178 -9.13 -1.34 10.78
C ASN A 178 -9.37 -0.35 9.63
N ALA A 179 -10.51 0.35 9.65
CA ALA A 179 -10.81 1.38 8.66
C ALA A 179 -9.80 2.53 8.69
N ILE A 180 -9.34 2.95 9.88
CA ILE A 180 -8.27 3.93 10.02
C ILE A 180 -6.97 3.39 9.42
N GLY A 181 -6.61 2.15 9.74
CA GLY A 181 -5.43 1.49 9.14
C GLY A 181 -5.49 1.46 7.62
N THR A 182 -6.66 1.13 7.06
CA THR A 182 -6.88 1.14 5.61
C THR A 182 -6.75 2.55 5.02
N ILE A 183 -7.35 3.57 5.63
CA ILE A 183 -7.29 4.95 5.12
C ILE A 183 -5.86 5.48 5.08
N ILE A 184 -5.05 5.25 6.11
CA ILE A 184 -3.65 5.70 6.11
C ILE A 184 -2.79 4.90 5.11
N HIS A 185 -3.13 3.62 4.87
CA HIS A 185 -2.52 2.81 3.81
C HIS A 185 -2.84 3.41 2.42
N GLU A 186 -4.11 3.69 2.12
CA GLU A 186 -4.53 4.29 0.85
C GLU A 186 -4.02 5.73 0.69
N PHE A 187 -3.89 6.48 1.78
CA PHE A 187 -3.30 7.81 1.76
C PHE A 187 -1.81 7.76 1.36
N GLN A 188 -1.07 6.74 1.76
CA GLN A 188 0.31 6.55 1.30
C GLN A 188 0.37 6.30 -0.21
N HIS A 189 -0.54 5.50 -0.77
CA HIS A 189 -0.65 5.30 -2.22
C HIS A 189 -0.92 6.62 -2.95
N LEU A 190 -1.84 7.43 -2.45
CA LEU A 190 -2.16 8.75 -3.00
C LEU A 190 -0.94 9.68 -2.97
N ILE A 191 -0.21 9.75 -1.84
CA ILE A 191 1.03 10.54 -1.75
C ILE A 191 2.05 10.04 -2.79
N ASN A 192 2.27 8.73 -2.88
CA ASN A 192 3.23 8.17 -3.82
C ASN A 192 2.86 8.52 -5.27
N TYR A 193 1.58 8.38 -5.61
CA TYR A 193 1.09 8.70 -6.95
C TYR A 193 1.19 10.19 -7.28
N SER A 194 0.99 11.10 -6.33
CA SER A 194 1.20 12.55 -6.51
C SER A 194 2.61 12.88 -6.98
N TYR A 195 3.61 12.17 -6.45
CA TYR A 195 5.01 12.33 -6.90
C TYR A 195 5.27 11.70 -8.27
N VAL A 196 4.61 10.60 -8.60
CA VAL A 196 4.68 9.99 -9.94
C VAL A 196 4.05 10.91 -10.97
N MET A 197 2.87 11.45 -10.69
CA MET A 197 2.14 12.35 -11.57
C MET A 197 2.92 13.64 -11.83
N SER A 198 3.61 14.19 -10.83
CA SER A 198 4.46 15.39 -11.00
C SER A 198 5.79 15.11 -11.69
N GLY A 199 6.12 13.85 -12.00
CA GLY A 199 7.41 13.43 -12.55
C GLY A 199 8.57 13.48 -11.55
N ALA A 200 8.30 13.76 -10.27
CA ALA A 200 9.35 13.82 -9.24
C ALA A 200 9.79 12.42 -8.74
N ARG A 201 9.01 11.39 -9.05
CA ARG A 201 9.30 10.00 -8.72
C ARG A 201 8.90 9.09 -9.89
N ASN A 202 9.71 8.05 -10.15
CA ASN A 202 9.29 6.98 -11.06
C ASN A 202 8.22 6.12 -10.39
N GLU A 203 7.34 5.55 -11.21
CA GLU A 203 6.38 4.54 -10.73
C GLU A 203 7.14 3.38 -10.06
N MET A 204 6.67 2.96 -8.91
CA MET A 204 7.20 1.81 -8.19
C MET A 204 6.53 0.53 -8.68
N ASP A 205 7.24 -0.60 -8.61
CA ASP A 205 6.62 -1.90 -8.71
C ASP A 205 5.57 -2.07 -7.60
N SER A 206 4.51 -2.83 -7.86
CA SER A 206 3.42 -3.03 -6.90
C SER A 206 3.93 -3.48 -5.53
N TRP A 207 4.93 -4.37 -5.47
CA TRP A 207 5.46 -4.86 -4.21
C TRP A 207 6.07 -3.76 -3.31
N LEU A 208 6.79 -2.78 -3.89
CA LEU A 208 7.37 -1.72 -3.08
C LEU A 208 6.33 -0.67 -2.68
N ASN A 209 5.42 -0.35 -3.60
CA ASN A 209 4.30 0.54 -3.31
C ASN A 209 3.46 0.00 -2.15
N GLU A 210 3.10 -1.29 -2.20
CA GLU A 210 2.39 -1.97 -1.11
C GLU A 210 3.22 -2.05 0.19
N ALA A 211 4.52 -2.38 0.09
CA ALA A 211 5.38 -2.45 1.27
C ALA A 211 5.48 -1.10 2.01
N LEU A 212 5.55 0.02 1.28
CA LEU A 212 5.52 1.35 1.87
C LEU A 212 4.15 1.67 2.49
N SER A 213 3.05 1.24 1.86
CA SER A 213 1.72 1.40 2.44
C SER A 213 1.53 0.53 3.69
N GLU A 214 2.00 -0.72 3.70
CA GLU A 214 2.04 -1.56 4.91
C GLU A 214 2.87 -0.96 6.04
N SER A 215 3.93 -0.20 5.72
CA SER A 215 4.74 0.46 6.75
C SER A 215 3.97 1.54 7.53
N THR A 216 2.88 2.08 7.00
CA THR A 216 2.03 3.04 7.72
C THR A 216 1.37 2.41 8.94
N SER A 217 0.94 1.16 8.83
CA SER A 217 0.33 0.46 9.97
C SER A 217 1.34 0.18 11.08
N ILE A 218 2.61 -0.05 10.74
CA ILE A 218 3.69 -0.22 11.73
C ILE A 218 3.84 1.02 12.60
N LEU A 219 3.69 2.21 12.01
CA LEU A 219 3.86 3.48 12.68
C LEU A 219 2.58 3.97 13.37
N PHE A 220 1.43 3.78 12.75
CA PHE A 220 0.21 4.50 13.10
C PHE A 220 -0.97 3.60 13.48
N ASN A 221 -0.93 2.29 13.13
CA ASN A 221 -2.03 1.39 13.45
C ASN A 221 -1.55 0.04 13.97
N LYS A 222 -1.28 -0.01 15.26
CA LYS A 222 -0.78 -1.22 15.93
C LYS A 222 -1.67 -2.45 15.69
N ALA A 223 -2.99 -2.28 15.67
CA ALA A 223 -3.92 -3.40 15.50
C ALA A 223 -3.75 -4.06 14.12
N THR A 224 -3.60 -3.27 13.06
CA THR A 224 -3.32 -3.78 11.71
C THR A 224 -1.95 -4.45 11.64
N ALA A 225 -0.90 -3.85 12.21
CA ALA A 225 0.44 -4.44 12.24
C ALA A 225 0.46 -5.79 12.98
N GLU A 226 -0.23 -5.91 14.11
CA GLU A 226 -0.36 -7.17 14.86
C GLU A 226 -1.18 -8.22 14.11
N SER A 227 -2.20 -7.80 13.36
CA SER A 227 -2.96 -8.70 12.46
C SER A 227 -2.06 -9.27 11.37
N ARG A 228 -1.22 -8.44 10.73
CA ARG A 228 -0.26 -8.90 9.70
C ARG A 228 0.75 -9.91 10.25
N ILE A 229 1.23 -9.73 11.47
CA ILE A 229 2.09 -10.70 12.13
C ILE A 229 1.31 -12.01 12.39
N SER A 230 0.07 -11.91 12.81
CA SER A 230 -0.78 -13.08 13.03
C SER A 230 -1.03 -13.87 11.74
N GLU A 231 -1.23 -13.18 10.61
CA GLU A 231 -1.33 -13.79 9.27
C GLU A 231 0.00 -14.42 8.84
N PHE A 232 1.11 -13.72 9.03
CA PHE A 232 2.46 -14.23 8.74
C PHE A 232 2.75 -15.54 9.49
N ASN A 233 2.31 -15.63 10.74
CA ASN A 233 2.50 -16.83 11.57
C ASN A 233 1.68 -18.05 11.10
N LYS A 234 0.73 -17.85 10.17
CA LYS A 234 -0.09 -18.95 9.59
C LYS A 234 0.47 -19.47 8.26
N ILE A 235 1.38 -18.74 7.61
CA ILE A 235 1.95 -19.11 6.31
C ILE A 235 3.25 -19.89 6.47
N ASN A 236 3.61 -20.64 5.45
CA ASN A 236 4.86 -21.40 5.35
C ASN A 236 5.63 -21.13 4.05
N TYR A 237 5.28 -20.05 3.37
CA TYR A 237 5.86 -19.56 2.15
C TYR A 237 5.98 -18.05 2.25
N TYR A 238 7.16 -17.51 2.11
CA TYR A 238 7.47 -16.12 2.41
C TYR A 238 7.90 -15.42 1.12
N CYS A 239 7.06 -14.50 0.63
CA CYS A 239 7.32 -13.74 -0.59
C CYS A 239 6.47 -12.47 -0.58
N PHE A 240 7.01 -11.34 -1.03
CA PHE A 240 6.25 -10.09 -1.12
C PHE A 240 6.37 -9.39 -2.47
N TYR A 241 7.11 -9.90 -3.43
CA TYR A 241 7.21 -9.24 -4.74
C TYR A 241 6.66 -10.03 -5.92
N THR A 242 5.77 -10.96 -5.65
CA THR A 242 5.00 -11.66 -6.68
C THR A 242 3.61 -11.08 -6.92
N TRP A 243 3.38 -9.80 -6.55
CA TRP A 243 2.07 -9.15 -6.70
C TRP A 243 1.54 -9.22 -8.13
N ASP A 244 2.40 -9.00 -9.10
CA ASP A 244 2.04 -8.96 -10.51
C ASP A 244 2.31 -10.29 -11.24
N ILE A 245 2.72 -11.33 -10.53
CA ILE A 245 3.06 -12.64 -11.10
C ILE A 245 1.97 -13.64 -10.73
N PRO A 246 1.31 -14.29 -11.71
CA PRO A 246 0.41 -15.40 -11.45
C PRO A 246 1.18 -16.53 -10.76
N THR A 247 0.87 -16.84 -9.51
CA THR A 247 1.53 -17.88 -8.74
C THR A 247 0.65 -19.13 -8.71
N ASN A 248 1.23 -20.31 -8.92
CA ASN A 248 0.52 -21.59 -8.76
C ASN A 248 0.16 -21.90 -7.27
N ILE A 249 0.49 -21.00 -6.36
CA ILE A 249 0.25 -21.17 -4.91
C ILE A 249 -1.21 -20.86 -4.58
N SER A 250 -1.88 -20.04 -5.39
CA SER A 250 -3.33 -19.88 -5.29
C SER A 250 -4.01 -20.87 -6.23
N ASN A 251 -5.03 -21.53 -5.75
CA ASN A 251 -5.83 -22.53 -6.48
C ASN A 251 -6.49 -22.04 -7.78
N ASN A 252 -6.04 -20.99 -8.44
CA ASN A 252 -6.59 -20.49 -9.71
C ASN A 252 -5.63 -19.54 -10.46
N GLY A 253 -4.31 -19.60 -10.27
CA GLY A 253 -3.36 -18.75 -10.99
C GLY A 253 -3.43 -17.26 -10.65
N LYS A 254 -4.04 -16.91 -9.51
CA LYS A 254 -4.09 -15.54 -8.99
C LYS A 254 -2.92 -15.29 -8.03
N PRO A 255 -2.39 -14.07 -7.95
CA PRO A 255 -1.42 -13.70 -6.94
C PRO A 255 -1.94 -14.05 -5.55
N ASN A 256 -1.09 -14.60 -4.72
CA ASN A 256 -1.47 -14.98 -3.37
C ASN A 256 -1.21 -13.81 -2.41
N THR A 257 -2.11 -12.85 -2.37
CA THR A 257 -2.03 -11.68 -1.50
C THR A 257 -1.94 -12.05 -0.01
N HIS A 258 -2.45 -13.25 0.36
CA HIS A 258 -2.32 -13.80 1.73
C HIS A 258 -0.87 -14.08 2.14
N VAL A 259 0.04 -14.20 1.18
CA VAL A 259 1.47 -14.37 1.42
C VAL A 259 2.17 -13.02 1.32
N ASN A 260 1.77 -12.20 0.35
CA ASN A 260 2.48 -10.98 -0.01
C ASN A 260 2.32 -9.89 1.07
N TYR A 261 1.10 -9.57 1.49
CA TYR A 261 0.85 -8.54 2.51
C TYR A 261 1.53 -8.83 3.85
N PRO A 262 1.35 -10.01 4.46
CA PRO A 262 2.01 -10.29 5.73
C PRO A 262 3.53 -10.35 5.57
N SER A 263 4.06 -10.87 4.44
CA SER A 263 5.51 -10.90 4.21
C SER A 263 6.10 -9.50 4.04
N ALA A 264 5.43 -8.61 3.28
CA ALA A 264 5.85 -7.21 3.11
C ALA A 264 5.82 -6.46 4.44
N SER A 265 4.73 -6.56 5.17
CA SER A 265 4.56 -5.89 6.48
C SER A 265 5.61 -6.34 7.49
N VAL A 266 5.84 -7.65 7.62
CA VAL A 266 6.84 -8.19 8.55
C VAL A 266 8.26 -7.84 8.13
N PHE A 267 8.57 -7.82 6.81
CA PHE A 267 9.86 -7.37 6.31
C PHE A 267 10.12 -5.89 6.60
N MET A 268 9.15 -5.01 6.33
CA MET A 268 9.28 -3.57 6.60
C MET A 268 9.38 -3.29 8.10
N ASN A 269 8.64 -4.02 8.93
CA ASN A 269 8.74 -3.92 10.38
C ASN A 269 10.14 -4.37 10.88
N TRP A 270 10.69 -5.43 10.31
CA TRP A 270 12.06 -5.85 10.61
C TRP A 270 13.09 -4.76 10.26
N LEU A 271 12.99 -4.15 9.08
CA LEU A 271 13.85 -3.02 8.69
C LEU A 271 13.73 -1.84 9.65
N TYR A 272 12.50 -1.49 10.03
CA TYR A 272 12.22 -0.43 10.99
C TYR A 272 12.92 -0.68 12.32
N GLN A 273 12.79 -1.89 12.86
CA GLN A 273 13.42 -2.24 14.13
C GLN A 273 14.94 -2.31 14.03
N LYS A 274 15.48 -2.81 12.92
CA LYS A 274 16.92 -2.78 12.63
C LYS A 274 17.48 -1.36 12.57
N ASN A 275 16.68 -0.41 12.12
CA ASN A 275 17.00 1.03 12.12
C ASN A 275 16.76 1.69 13.49
N GLY A 276 16.70 0.94 14.58
CA GLY A 276 16.48 1.45 15.93
C GLY A 276 15.07 1.98 16.17
N SER A 277 14.06 1.42 15.49
CA SER A 277 12.67 1.87 15.49
C SER A 277 12.54 3.35 15.08
N ASN A 278 13.27 3.71 14.02
CA ASN A 278 13.27 5.06 13.48
C ASN A 278 12.66 5.04 12.06
N GLU A 279 11.60 5.84 11.87
CA GLU A 279 10.82 5.96 10.65
C GLU A 279 11.60 6.54 9.46
N THR A 280 12.80 7.09 9.71
CA THR A 280 13.67 7.61 8.63
C THR A 280 13.98 6.56 7.58
N ILE A 281 13.94 5.27 7.92
CA ILE A 281 14.13 4.18 6.96
C ILE A 281 13.07 4.24 5.84
N PHE A 282 11.80 4.44 6.17
CA PHE A 282 10.72 4.53 5.20
C PHE A 282 10.82 5.79 4.36
N LYS A 283 11.18 6.92 4.98
CA LYS A 283 11.47 8.16 4.27
C LYS A 283 12.62 7.98 3.28
N THR A 284 13.70 7.33 3.69
CA THR A 284 14.87 7.07 2.82
C THR A 284 14.48 6.22 1.61
N ILE A 285 13.66 5.18 1.81
CA ILE A 285 13.16 4.34 0.72
C ILE A 285 12.25 5.15 -0.21
N ALA A 286 11.27 5.87 0.34
CA ALA A 286 10.29 6.63 -0.42
C ALA A 286 10.91 7.72 -1.30
N PHE A 287 11.97 8.38 -0.83
CA PHE A 287 12.66 9.45 -1.54
C PHE A 287 13.95 9.02 -2.25
N SER A 288 14.25 7.71 -2.27
CA SER A 288 15.44 7.20 -2.95
C SER A 288 15.45 7.52 -4.43
N LYS A 289 16.58 7.96 -4.93
CA LYS A 289 16.83 8.22 -6.36
C LYS A 289 17.45 7.04 -7.09
N GLU A 290 17.66 5.94 -6.39
CA GLU A 290 18.18 4.70 -6.98
C GLU A 290 17.27 4.18 -8.08
N LEU A 291 17.87 3.65 -9.13
CA LEU A 291 17.16 2.98 -10.21
C LEU A 291 16.81 1.55 -9.79
N GLY A 292 15.52 1.22 -9.91
CA GLY A 292 14.98 -0.09 -9.51
C GLY A 292 14.68 -0.18 -8.01
N ASP A 293 13.58 -0.82 -7.71
CA ASP A 293 12.98 -0.81 -6.36
C ASP A 293 13.79 -1.59 -5.33
N TYR A 294 14.48 -2.65 -5.73
CA TYR A 294 15.43 -3.31 -4.81
C TYR A 294 16.55 -2.41 -4.36
N ASN A 295 17.09 -1.62 -5.29
CA ASN A 295 18.20 -0.73 -4.97
C ASN A 295 17.77 0.36 -4.01
N LYS A 296 16.52 0.84 -4.08
CA LYS A 296 15.97 1.81 -3.13
C LYS A 296 15.98 1.23 -1.71
N VAL A 297 15.46 0.02 -1.54
CA VAL A 297 15.41 -0.64 -0.24
C VAL A 297 16.81 -1.05 0.22
N LEU A 298 17.62 -1.61 -0.66
CA LEU A 298 18.97 -2.06 -0.34
C LEU A 298 19.90 -0.89 0.04
N SER A 299 19.80 0.24 -0.66
CA SER A 299 20.57 1.45 -0.34
C SER A 299 20.19 1.99 1.04
N ALA A 300 18.91 2.02 1.37
CA ALA A 300 18.44 2.41 2.70
C ALA A 300 18.92 1.42 3.78
N ALA A 301 18.82 0.12 3.53
CA ALA A 301 19.26 -0.92 4.45
C ALA A 301 20.76 -0.87 4.75
N LYS A 302 21.59 -0.54 3.76
CA LYS A 302 23.05 -0.38 3.92
C LYS A 302 23.44 0.74 4.89
N GLY A 303 22.56 1.70 5.15
CA GLY A 303 22.73 2.70 6.20
C GLY A 303 22.56 2.16 7.63
N ILE A 304 22.02 0.95 7.78
CA ILE A 304 21.81 0.31 9.08
C ILE A 304 23.08 -0.42 9.51
N SER A 305 23.46 -0.26 10.78
CA SER A 305 24.59 -0.98 11.37
C SER A 305 24.43 -2.50 11.22
N GLY A 306 25.48 -3.15 10.71
CA GLY A 306 25.47 -4.59 10.44
C GLY A 306 24.91 -5.00 9.07
N LEU A 307 24.34 -4.07 8.28
CA LEU A 307 23.83 -4.34 6.94
C LEU A 307 24.60 -3.62 5.82
N SER A 308 25.71 -2.92 6.12
CA SER A 308 26.45 -2.10 5.15
C SER A 308 26.96 -2.87 3.93
N GLY A 309 27.27 -4.17 4.09
CA GLY A 309 27.71 -5.06 3.01
C GLY A 309 26.58 -5.92 2.40
N ALA A 310 25.31 -5.65 2.72
CA ALA A 310 24.23 -6.50 2.29
C ALA A 310 24.07 -6.49 0.75
N THR A 311 23.79 -7.66 0.20
CA THR A 311 23.16 -7.86 -1.09
C THR A 311 21.68 -8.10 -0.87
N TRP A 312 20.86 -8.06 -1.93
CA TRP A 312 19.42 -8.33 -1.79
C TRP A 312 19.15 -9.70 -1.16
N ASP A 313 19.81 -10.73 -1.66
CA ASP A 313 19.66 -12.10 -1.14
C ASP A 313 20.08 -12.22 0.33
N SER A 314 21.21 -11.60 0.69
CA SER A 314 21.66 -11.62 2.09
C SER A 314 20.72 -10.83 3.02
N LEU A 315 20.08 -9.77 2.50
CA LEU A 315 19.08 -9.01 3.25
C LEU A 315 17.86 -9.86 3.58
N LEU A 316 17.34 -10.61 2.59
CA LEU A 316 16.22 -11.54 2.77
C LEU A 316 16.58 -12.68 3.73
N LEU A 317 17.78 -13.25 3.58
CA LEU A 317 18.26 -14.30 4.47
C LEU A 317 18.46 -13.82 5.91
N ASN A 318 18.98 -12.61 6.10
CA ASN A 318 19.12 -12.00 7.42
C ASN A 318 17.76 -11.80 8.08
N TRP A 319 16.78 -11.26 7.35
CA TRP A 319 15.40 -11.11 7.82
C TRP A 319 14.83 -12.46 8.30
N MET A 320 14.84 -13.49 7.46
CA MET A 320 14.28 -14.78 7.81
C MET A 320 15.08 -15.48 8.92
N SER A 321 16.41 -15.32 8.94
CA SER A 321 17.26 -15.89 9.99
C SER A 321 16.90 -15.34 11.37
N GLU A 322 16.60 -14.05 11.48
CA GLU A 322 16.14 -13.47 12.73
C GLU A 322 14.77 -13.96 13.17
N ILE A 323 13.85 -14.16 12.22
CA ILE A 323 12.55 -14.77 12.53
C ILE A 323 12.72 -16.21 13.06
N VAL A 324 13.58 -17.00 12.42
CA VAL A 324 13.88 -18.38 12.85
C VAL A 324 14.53 -18.42 14.23
N THR A 325 15.34 -17.42 14.56
CA THR A 325 16.01 -17.34 15.89
C THR A 325 15.14 -16.71 16.96
N ASN A 326 13.89 -16.32 16.66
CA ASN A 326 13.04 -15.52 17.55
C ASN A 326 13.72 -14.22 17.99
N GLY A 327 14.27 -13.47 17.02
CA GLY A 327 15.03 -12.24 17.22
C GLY A 327 14.49 -11.35 18.35
N SER A 328 15.35 -11.02 19.28
CA SER A 328 15.01 -10.32 20.54
C SER A 328 14.50 -8.89 20.37
N ASN A 329 14.59 -8.35 19.17
CA ASN A 329 14.37 -6.92 18.88
C ASN A 329 12.93 -6.55 18.52
N TRP A 330 12.02 -7.53 18.45
CA TRP A 330 10.62 -7.24 18.12
C TRP A 330 9.90 -6.60 19.29
N THR A 331 9.40 -5.38 19.07
CA THR A 331 8.68 -4.57 20.08
C THR A 331 7.17 -4.82 20.07
N THR A 332 6.67 -5.59 19.10
CA THR A 332 5.27 -5.97 18.98
C THR A 332 4.89 -7.03 20.01
N THR A 333 3.63 -7.05 20.42
CA THR A 333 3.08 -8.04 21.36
C THR A 333 3.15 -9.44 20.75
N ASN A 334 2.71 -9.58 19.50
CA ASN A 334 2.92 -10.78 18.69
C ASN A 334 4.29 -10.71 18.05
N LYS A 335 5.02 -11.82 18.12
CA LYS A 335 6.28 -11.96 17.43
C LYS A 335 6.09 -12.79 16.17
N PRO A 336 6.74 -12.42 15.04
CA PRO A 336 6.70 -13.27 13.87
C PRO A 336 7.41 -14.58 14.14
N THR A 337 6.79 -15.66 13.69
CA THR A 337 7.31 -17.01 13.75
C THR A 337 7.27 -17.62 12.36
N ASN A 338 7.98 -18.72 12.17
CA ASN A 338 7.95 -19.44 10.90
C ASN A 338 7.26 -20.79 11.05
N ASN A 339 6.52 -21.19 10.02
CA ASN A 339 6.06 -22.56 9.83
C ASN A 339 6.95 -23.29 8.84
N CYS A 340 7.20 -24.58 9.10
CA CYS A 340 7.97 -25.39 8.18
C CYS A 340 7.13 -25.83 6.99
N ALA A 341 7.68 -25.67 5.81
CA ALA A 341 7.10 -26.21 4.57
C ALA A 341 7.25 -27.74 4.53
N SER A 342 6.38 -28.40 3.77
CA SER A 342 6.44 -29.85 3.52
C SER A 342 5.93 -30.17 2.11
N GLY A 343 6.46 -31.22 1.51
CA GLY A 343 6.10 -31.64 0.15
C GLY A 343 6.79 -30.83 -0.95
N ASP A 344 6.23 -30.86 -2.17
CA ASP A 344 6.77 -30.13 -3.30
C ASP A 344 6.31 -28.67 -3.25
N VAL A 345 7.25 -27.74 -3.38
CA VAL A 345 7.01 -26.30 -3.32
C VAL A 345 7.65 -25.63 -4.52
N SER A 346 6.87 -24.83 -5.24
CA SER A 346 7.37 -23.97 -6.33
C SER A 346 7.81 -22.63 -5.76
N LEU A 347 9.13 -22.40 -5.69
CA LEU A 347 9.70 -21.14 -5.24
C LEU A 347 9.84 -20.16 -6.41
N TYR A 348 9.08 -19.10 -6.41
CA TYR A 348 9.28 -17.97 -7.30
C TYR A 348 10.53 -17.18 -6.93
N PRO A 349 11.11 -16.39 -7.87
CA PRO A 349 12.25 -15.56 -7.55
C PRO A 349 12.02 -14.74 -6.28
N GLY A 350 12.98 -14.82 -5.34
CA GLY A 350 12.96 -14.18 -4.04
C GLY A 350 12.01 -14.76 -3.00
N ALA A 351 11.32 -15.83 -3.33
CA ALA A 351 10.53 -16.55 -2.35
C ALA A 351 11.41 -17.44 -1.47
N MET A 352 10.97 -17.61 -0.23
CA MET A 352 11.64 -18.43 0.78
C MET A 352 10.69 -19.44 1.42
N ILE A 353 11.25 -20.55 1.83
CA ILE A 353 10.62 -21.48 2.77
C ILE A 353 11.59 -21.78 3.91
N VAL A 354 11.03 -22.23 5.01
CA VAL A 354 11.79 -22.77 6.15
C VAL A 354 11.40 -24.21 6.36
N CYS A 355 12.34 -25.06 6.73
CA CYS A 355 12.09 -26.46 6.99
C CYS A 355 12.97 -27.04 8.09
N ASP A 356 12.48 -28.08 8.78
CA ASP A 356 13.25 -28.83 9.76
C ASP A 356 14.13 -29.88 9.05
N SER A 357 15.44 -29.63 8.97
CA SER A 357 16.41 -30.59 8.41
C SER A 357 16.00 -31.13 7.02
N CYS A 358 15.66 -30.26 6.11
CA CYS A 358 15.13 -30.66 4.82
C CYS A 358 16.19 -31.12 3.84
N ASN A 359 15.99 -32.26 3.25
CA ASN A 359 16.66 -32.65 2.01
C ASN A 359 15.86 -32.05 0.85
N SER A 360 16.35 -30.99 0.25
CA SER A 360 15.80 -30.51 -1.01
C SER A 360 16.53 -31.22 -2.12
N ASN A 361 15.81 -31.95 -2.95
CA ASN A 361 16.33 -32.43 -4.24
C ASN A 361 16.41 -31.23 -5.16
N GLU A 362 17.60 -30.65 -5.30
CA GLU A 362 17.85 -29.57 -6.24
C GLU A 362 17.79 -30.12 -7.67
N THR A 363 16.86 -29.63 -8.46
CA THR A 363 17.09 -29.57 -9.89
C THR A 363 18.10 -28.44 -10.12
N SER A 364 19.17 -28.75 -10.76
CA SER A 364 20.47 -28.11 -11.01
C SER A 364 20.51 -26.63 -11.46
N ASN A 365 19.61 -25.78 -10.98
CA ASN A 365 19.63 -24.35 -11.27
C ASN A 365 20.32 -23.62 -10.10
N GLY A 366 21.53 -23.15 -10.28
CA GLY A 366 22.37 -22.48 -9.27
C GLY A 366 21.78 -21.27 -8.55
N ASN A 367 20.45 -21.07 -8.60
CA ASN A 367 19.74 -19.98 -7.98
C ASN A 367 19.19 -20.30 -6.60
N ILE A 368 19.26 -21.54 -6.13
CA ILE A 368 18.84 -21.91 -4.78
C ILE A 368 19.99 -21.66 -3.79
N VAL A 369 19.71 -20.89 -2.76
CA VAL A 369 20.59 -20.69 -1.61
C VAL A 369 19.97 -21.30 -0.38
N LYS A 370 20.79 -22.00 0.41
CA LYS A 370 20.39 -22.62 1.69
C LYS A 370 21.23 -22.06 2.81
N THR A 371 20.58 -21.79 3.93
CA THR A 371 21.24 -21.37 5.18
C THR A 371 20.64 -22.13 6.34
N ASN A 372 21.51 -22.68 7.20
CA ASN A 372 21.08 -23.38 8.42
C ASN A 372 21.12 -22.42 9.61
N VAL A 373 20.00 -22.31 10.32
CA VAL A 373 19.85 -21.44 11.48
C VAL A 373 19.02 -22.17 12.54
N ASN A 374 19.56 -22.33 13.75
CA ASN A 374 18.88 -22.98 14.88
C ASN A 374 18.26 -24.36 14.55
N GLY A 375 18.97 -25.18 13.78
CA GLY A 375 18.51 -26.52 13.38
C GLY A 375 17.42 -26.52 12.31
N LYS A 376 17.11 -25.35 11.73
CA LYS A 376 16.21 -25.20 10.58
C LYS A 376 17.00 -24.78 9.35
N THR A 377 16.50 -25.14 8.18
CA THR A 377 17.06 -24.76 6.89
C THR A 377 16.14 -23.72 6.25
N ILE A 378 16.70 -22.56 5.91
CA ILE A 378 16.06 -21.56 5.07
C ILE A 378 16.48 -21.81 3.63
N VAL A 379 15.53 -21.90 2.72
CA VAL A 379 15.75 -22.09 1.28
C VAL A 379 15.21 -20.86 0.56
N LEU A 380 16.08 -20.18 -0.22
CA LEU A 380 15.76 -18.98 -0.98
C LEU A 380 16.00 -19.24 -2.47
N ASN A 381 15.06 -18.87 -3.33
CA ASN A 381 15.32 -18.66 -4.75
C ASN A 381 15.88 -17.24 -4.94
N LYS A 382 17.18 -17.13 -5.24
CA LYS A 382 17.92 -15.85 -5.29
C LYS A 382 17.78 -15.05 -6.59
N ASP A 383 16.94 -15.46 -7.52
CA ASP A 383 16.77 -14.74 -8.78
C ASP A 383 16.11 -13.36 -8.53
N THR A 384 16.89 -12.31 -8.73
CA THR A 384 16.45 -10.92 -8.54
C THR A 384 15.71 -10.33 -9.75
N ASN A 385 15.66 -11.05 -10.88
CA ASN A 385 14.97 -10.54 -12.06
C ASN A 385 13.45 -10.59 -11.94
N LEU A 386 12.89 -11.18 -10.89
CA LEU A 386 11.46 -11.32 -10.55
C LEU A 386 10.56 -11.88 -11.67
N LYS A 387 11.08 -12.00 -12.87
CA LYS A 387 10.38 -12.50 -14.07
C LYS A 387 10.81 -13.92 -14.43
N GLY A 388 11.72 -14.50 -13.66
CA GLY A 388 12.18 -15.87 -13.86
C GLY A 388 11.11 -16.91 -13.50
N PRO A 389 11.25 -18.14 -13.98
CA PRO A 389 10.34 -19.23 -13.63
C PRO A 389 10.50 -19.62 -12.16
N ALA A 390 9.45 -20.18 -11.57
CA ALA A 390 9.55 -20.81 -10.27
C ALA A 390 10.46 -22.05 -10.33
N ILE A 391 11.19 -22.28 -9.25
CA ILE A 391 12.03 -23.47 -9.08
C ILE A 391 11.30 -24.44 -8.16
N ASN A 392 11.09 -25.67 -8.60
CA ASN A 392 10.47 -26.70 -7.79
C ASN A 392 11.48 -27.26 -6.79
N VAL A 393 11.11 -27.22 -5.51
CA VAL A 393 11.88 -27.74 -4.39
C VAL A 393 11.06 -28.81 -3.70
N SER A 394 11.57 -30.02 -3.65
CA SER A 394 10.95 -31.11 -2.88
C SER A 394 11.49 -31.11 -1.46
N VAL A 395 10.58 -30.94 -0.49
CA VAL A 395 10.91 -30.89 0.92
C VAL A 395 10.52 -32.21 1.61
N THR A 396 11.52 -32.98 2.03
CA THR A 396 11.30 -34.19 2.82
C THR A 396 11.61 -33.90 4.30
N ASN A 397 10.60 -33.96 5.16
CA ASN A 397 10.81 -33.84 6.60
C ASN A 397 11.41 -35.15 7.15
N SER A 398 12.59 -35.11 7.78
CA SER A 398 13.28 -36.23 8.32
C SER A 398 12.64 -36.88 9.58
N LYS A 399 11.50 -36.38 10.05
CA LYS A 399 10.79 -36.81 11.26
C LYS A 399 9.64 -37.79 11.05
N THR A 400 9.57 -38.51 9.93
CA THR A 400 8.56 -39.57 9.72
C THR A 400 9.16 -40.98 9.76
N THR A 401 9.95 -41.28 10.77
CA THR A 401 10.27 -42.69 11.14
C THR A 401 9.96 -42.91 12.58
N SER A 402 8.68 -42.89 12.97
CA SER A 402 8.17 -43.77 14.06
C SER A 402 6.64 -43.69 14.09
N SER A 403 6.08 -44.89 14.02
CA SER A 403 4.70 -45.30 14.24
C SER A 403 3.74 -45.12 13.04
N LYS A 404 3.62 -46.22 12.29
CA LYS A 404 2.36 -46.60 11.67
C LYS A 404 1.30 -46.77 12.76
N ALA A 405 0.75 -45.70 13.27
CA ALA A 405 -0.51 -45.72 13.98
C ALA A 405 -1.62 -45.70 12.92
N ARG A 406 -2.33 -46.80 12.87
CA ARG A 406 -3.60 -47.01 12.15
C ARG A 406 -4.56 -45.90 12.56
N MET A 407 -4.69 -44.83 11.78
CA MET A 407 -5.79 -43.88 11.96
C MET A 407 -7.05 -44.42 11.30
N SER A 408 -7.96 -44.83 12.16
CA SER A 408 -9.36 -45.11 11.80
C SER A 408 -10.00 -43.85 11.18
N ARG A 409 -10.68 -44.09 10.07
CA ARG A 409 -11.57 -43.08 9.45
C ARG A 409 -12.63 -42.62 10.46
N SER A 410 -12.55 -41.40 10.91
CA SER A 410 -13.71 -40.78 11.57
C SER A 410 -13.70 -39.30 11.25
N ALA A 411 -14.81 -38.91 10.62
CA ALA A 411 -15.41 -37.60 10.57
C ALA A 411 -14.60 -36.47 9.93
N ILE A 412 -14.83 -36.26 8.62
CA ILE A 412 -14.76 -34.94 8.00
C ILE A 412 -15.81 -34.06 8.70
N ARG A 413 -15.39 -33.24 9.64
CA ARG A 413 -16.13 -32.07 10.05
C ARG A 413 -15.75 -30.94 9.11
N ASN A 414 -16.68 -30.54 8.28
CA ASN A 414 -16.67 -29.26 7.58
C ASN A 414 -16.78 -28.14 8.61
N ASP A 415 -15.66 -27.64 9.10
CA ASP A 415 -15.60 -26.34 9.76
C ASP A 415 -15.45 -25.28 8.67
N ASN A 416 -16.58 -24.89 8.08
CA ASN A 416 -16.72 -23.69 7.23
C ASN A 416 -16.71 -22.43 8.12
N ASN A 417 -15.62 -22.18 8.82
CA ASN A 417 -15.30 -20.87 9.34
C ASN A 417 -14.12 -20.30 8.53
N GLU A 418 -14.37 -19.96 7.27
CA GLU A 418 -13.51 -19.04 6.56
C GLU A 418 -13.71 -17.65 7.18
N GLU A 419 -12.76 -17.24 8.03
CA GLU A 419 -12.63 -15.85 8.48
C GLU A 419 -12.62 -14.93 7.27
N ASN A 420 -13.50 -13.94 7.25
CA ASN A 420 -13.47 -12.83 6.31
C ASN A 420 -12.07 -12.20 6.33
N ARG A 421 -11.30 -12.37 5.27
CA ARG A 421 -9.97 -11.80 5.14
C ARG A 421 -10.08 -10.48 4.38
N ASP A 422 -9.65 -9.46 5.05
CA ASP A 422 -9.67 -8.09 4.55
C ASP A 422 -8.56 -7.93 3.48
N ILE A 423 -8.91 -7.48 2.29
CA ILE A 423 -8.00 -7.27 1.15
C ILE A 423 -8.07 -5.81 0.74
N ASN A 424 -6.93 -5.13 0.77
CA ASN A 424 -6.75 -3.86 0.10
C ASN A 424 -6.52 -4.09 -1.40
N ILE A 425 -7.03 -3.25 -2.26
CA ILE A 425 -6.94 -3.42 -3.71
C ILE A 425 -6.21 -2.24 -4.33
N LEU A 426 -5.23 -2.56 -5.18
CA LEU A 426 -4.57 -1.60 -6.05
C LEU A 426 -5.31 -1.51 -7.40
N LEU A 427 -5.51 -0.31 -7.89
CA LEU A 427 -6.06 -0.08 -9.22
C LEU A 427 -4.93 0.07 -10.26
N ASP A 428 -5.19 -0.38 -11.48
CA ASP A 428 -4.28 -0.13 -12.59
C ASP A 428 -4.36 1.32 -13.08
N ARG A 429 -3.50 1.70 -14.06
CA ARG A 429 -3.47 3.04 -14.65
C ARG A 429 -4.79 3.48 -15.28
N ASN A 430 -5.66 2.53 -15.60
CA ASN A 430 -6.96 2.79 -16.20
C ASN A 430 -8.09 2.79 -15.17
N GLY A 431 -7.74 2.70 -13.88
CA GLY A 431 -8.71 2.68 -12.79
C GLY A 431 -9.46 1.35 -12.65
N ASN A 432 -8.95 0.26 -13.22
CA ASN A 432 -9.53 -1.06 -13.02
C ASN A 432 -8.91 -1.73 -11.81
N ILE A 433 -9.71 -2.48 -11.07
CA ILE A 433 -9.18 -3.34 -10.01
C ILE A 433 -8.16 -4.29 -10.63
N LYS A 434 -6.92 -4.20 -10.18
CA LYS A 434 -5.96 -5.26 -10.46
C LYS A 434 -6.50 -6.52 -9.78
N LYS A 435 -6.99 -7.46 -10.59
CA LYS A 435 -7.42 -8.77 -10.11
C LYS A 435 -6.18 -9.57 -9.78
N TYR A 436 -5.97 -9.81 -8.51
CA TYR A 436 -4.92 -10.67 -8.02
C TYR A 436 -5.47 -12.02 -7.62
#